data_796ef40e84beea55d322d81eb3c7bfdf
#
_entry.id   796ef40e84beea55d322d81eb3c7bfdf
#
_cell.length_a   1.000
_cell.length_b   1.000
_cell.length_c   1.000
_cell.angle_alpha   90.00
_cell.angle_beta   90.00
_cell.angle_gamma   90.00
#
_symmetry.space_group_name_H-M   'P 1'
#
loop_
_entity.id
_entity.type
_entity.pdbx_description
1 polymer ?
#
loop_
_entity_poly.entity_id
_entity_poly.type
_entity_poly.pdbx_seq_one_letter_code
_entity_poly.pdbx_strand_id
1 'polypeptide(L)'
;MKTKFFYFLLALSFVLVSCEQSNKPTKDPVPEQLTSINDMYDSFKSCLSLNYDEGMTVTFKREDRSNEDFTVDESFNEYESEEGESVGYAALSIVSNNWEIDIELYAEGGYGETYEGAYISIAGTSTNKADYECEPQIIHSKDKIYLKDEATGQYICVLQKGVGIIYMEDNAGHTWDAL
;
A
#
# COMPACT_ATOMS: atom_id res chain seq x y z
N MET A 1 52.01 -11.37 49.30
CA MET A 1 51.67 -10.56 48.15
C MET A 1 50.48 -11.20 47.47
N LYS A 2 49.29 -10.56 47.53
CA LYS A 2 48.06 -11.09 46.93
C LYS A 2 47.77 -10.27 45.69
N THR A 3 47.93 -10.86 44.51
CA THR A 3 47.65 -10.26 43.22
C THR A 3 46.14 -10.32 42.96
N LYS A 4 45.48 -9.15 42.92
CA LYS A 4 44.09 -9.01 42.54
C LYS A 4 43.98 -9.01 41.03
N PHE A 5 43.40 -10.05 40.46
CA PHE A 5 42.97 -10.10 39.07
C PHE A 5 41.72 -9.25 38.90
N PHE A 6 41.86 -8.17 38.16
CA PHE A 6 40.74 -7.32 37.74
C PHE A 6 40.20 -7.88 36.44
N TYR A 7 39.04 -8.55 36.50
CA TYR A 7 38.30 -8.93 35.32
C TYR A 7 37.59 -7.71 34.79
N PHE A 8 38.10 -7.19 33.67
CA PHE A 8 37.41 -6.16 32.88
C PHE A 8 36.35 -6.87 32.05
N LEU A 9 35.11 -6.88 32.53
CA LEU A 9 33.95 -7.38 31.79
C LEU A 9 33.60 -6.33 30.75
N LEU A 10 34.09 -6.53 29.51
CA LEU A 10 33.71 -5.75 28.35
C LEU A 10 32.29 -6.19 27.96
N ALA A 11 31.29 -5.49 28.46
CA ALA A 11 29.92 -5.64 28.01
C ALA A 11 29.84 -5.08 26.57
N LEU A 12 30.00 -5.95 25.60
CA LEU A 12 29.74 -5.67 24.20
C LEU A 12 28.23 -5.57 24.05
N SER A 13 27.70 -4.35 24.20
CA SER A 13 26.32 -4.03 23.85
C SER A 13 26.24 -4.14 22.33
N PHE A 14 25.79 -5.29 21.84
CA PHE A 14 25.26 -5.40 20.48
C PHE A 14 24.01 -4.53 20.43
N VAL A 15 24.16 -3.31 20.00
CA VAL A 15 23.04 -2.53 19.48
C VAL A 15 22.64 -3.24 18.20
N LEU A 16 21.64 -4.12 18.31
CA LEU A 16 20.91 -4.60 17.17
C LEU A 16 20.20 -3.36 16.62
N VAL A 17 20.85 -2.65 15.71
CA VAL A 17 20.17 -1.73 14.82
C VAL A 17 19.28 -2.65 13.99
N SER A 18 18.04 -2.81 14.42
CA SER A 18 16.99 -3.34 13.57
C SER A 18 16.94 -2.39 12.38
N CYS A 19 17.53 -2.78 11.28
CA CYS A 19 17.34 -2.12 10.02
C CYS A 19 15.90 -2.46 9.63
N GLU A 20 14.95 -1.60 10.02
CA GLU A 20 13.58 -1.72 9.55
C GLU A 20 13.66 -1.60 8.03
N GLN A 21 13.38 -2.70 7.38
CA GLN A 21 13.44 -2.80 5.93
C GLN A 21 12.17 -2.16 5.39
N SER A 22 12.30 -1.13 4.56
CA SER A 22 11.17 -0.55 3.85
C SER A 22 10.48 -1.61 2.99
N ASN A 23 9.17 -1.56 2.91
CA ASN A 23 8.35 -2.43 2.05
C ASN A 23 8.43 -2.02 0.57
N LYS A 24 9.21 -0.98 0.23
CA LYS A 24 9.46 -0.57 -1.16
C LYS A 24 10.01 -1.74 -1.97
N PRO A 25 9.42 -2.04 -3.12
CA PRO A 25 9.92 -3.11 -4.00
C PRO A 25 11.35 -2.83 -4.45
N THR A 26 12.26 -3.75 -4.19
CA THR A 26 13.67 -3.67 -4.65
C THR A 26 13.92 -4.44 -5.93
N LYS A 27 12.94 -5.22 -6.38
CA LYS A 27 12.94 -5.99 -7.63
C LYS A 27 11.54 -5.97 -8.21
N ASP A 28 11.46 -6.07 -9.53
CA ASP A 28 10.18 -6.24 -10.19
C ASP A 28 9.51 -7.53 -9.71
N PRO A 29 8.21 -7.47 -9.36
CA PRO A 29 7.44 -8.66 -8.99
C PRO A 29 7.32 -9.60 -10.19
N VAL A 30 7.16 -10.90 -9.91
CA VAL A 30 6.78 -11.86 -10.94
C VAL A 30 5.28 -11.72 -11.15
N PRO A 31 4.82 -11.25 -12.33
CA PRO A 31 3.40 -11.03 -12.56
C PRO A 31 2.62 -12.34 -12.52
N GLU A 32 1.42 -12.29 -11.96
CA GLU A 32 0.39 -13.31 -12.04
C GLU A 32 -0.73 -12.79 -12.95
N GLN A 33 -1.14 -13.59 -13.91
CA GLN A 33 -2.21 -13.20 -14.82
C GLN A 33 -3.56 -13.68 -14.27
N LEU A 34 -4.40 -12.74 -13.84
CA LEU A 34 -5.79 -12.99 -13.52
C LEU A 34 -6.62 -12.86 -14.82
N THR A 35 -7.53 -13.78 -15.04
CA THR A 35 -8.29 -13.87 -16.30
C THR A 35 -9.80 -13.73 -16.12
N SER A 36 -10.27 -13.68 -14.88
CA SER A 36 -11.69 -13.46 -14.58
C SER A 36 -11.89 -12.23 -13.72
N ILE A 37 -13.01 -11.55 -13.94
CA ILE A 37 -13.42 -10.39 -13.14
C ILE A 37 -13.54 -10.77 -11.66
N ASN A 38 -14.07 -11.96 -11.36
CA ASN A 38 -14.20 -12.43 -9.99
C ASN A 38 -12.84 -12.55 -9.29
N ASP A 39 -11.83 -13.11 -9.97
CA ASP A 39 -10.48 -13.25 -9.39
C ASP A 39 -9.84 -11.89 -9.16
N MET A 40 -9.99 -10.95 -10.10
CA MET A 40 -9.52 -9.57 -9.98
C MET A 40 -10.20 -8.87 -8.80
N TYR A 41 -11.52 -8.90 -8.74
CA TYR A 41 -12.31 -8.31 -7.65
C TYR A 41 -11.98 -8.92 -6.29
N ASP A 42 -11.86 -10.25 -6.19
CA ASP A 42 -11.49 -10.93 -4.95
C ASP A 42 -10.07 -10.55 -4.51
N SER A 43 -9.16 -10.33 -5.45
CA SER A 43 -7.82 -9.80 -5.19
C SER A 43 -7.90 -8.38 -4.64
N PHE A 44 -8.64 -7.47 -5.30
CA PHE A 44 -8.81 -6.07 -4.87
C PHE A 44 -9.42 -5.99 -3.47
N LYS A 45 -10.55 -6.65 -3.28
CA LYS A 45 -11.26 -6.69 -2.00
C LYS A 45 -10.36 -7.21 -0.86
N SER A 46 -9.63 -8.30 -1.08
CA SER A 46 -8.80 -8.92 -0.07
C SER A 46 -7.51 -8.17 0.24
N CYS A 47 -6.99 -7.40 -0.72
CA CYS A 47 -5.79 -6.58 -0.57
C CYS A 47 -6.09 -5.16 -0.08
N LEU A 48 -7.30 -4.65 -0.29
CA LEU A 48 -7.67 -3.28 0.05
C LEU A 48 -8.82 -3.25 1.06
N SER A 49 -10.06 -3.26 0.63
CA SER A 49 -11.22 -2.87 1.43
C SER A 49 -11.53 -3.76 2.64
N LEU A 50 -11.26 -5.06 2.58
CA LEU A 50 -11.54 -5.95 3.72
C LEU A 50 -10.61 -5.78 4.93
N ASN A 51 -9.56 -4.97 4.81
CA ASN A 51 -8.57 -4.78 5.86
C ASN A 51 -8.83 -3.51 6.69
N TYR A 52 -9.85 -2.74 6.32
CA TYR A 52 -10.12 -1.43 6.91
C TYR A 52 -11.60 -1.28 7.24
N ASP A 53 -11.87 -0.84 8.47
CA ASP A 53 -13.19 -0.42 8.92
C ASP A 53 -13.21 1.10 9.00
N GLU A 54 -14.32 1.74 8.62
CA GLU A 54 -14.53 3.19 8.76
C GLU A 54 -14.29 3.65 10.20
N GLY A 55 -13.53 4.72 10.38
CA GLY A 55 -13.09 5.24 11.68
C GLY A 55 -11.90 4.49 12.30
N MET A 56 -11.39 3.41 11.67
CA MET A 56 -10.16 2.74 12.10
C MET A 56 -8.96 3.68 11.96
N THR A 57 -8.03 3.63 12.90
CA THR A 57 -6.74 4.32 12.79
C THR A 57 -5.68 3.36 12.32
N VAL A 58 -4.95 3.74 11.27
CA VAL A 58 -3.79 3.04 10.75
C VAL A 58 -2.56 3.92 10.85
N THR A 59 -1.44 3.35 11.29
CA THR A 59 -0.20 4.09 11.50
C THR A 59 0.84 3.65 10.48
N PHE A 60 1.43 4.61 9.80
CA PHE A 60 2.53 4.40 8.87
C PHE A 60 3.79 5.10 9.35
N LYS A 61 4.92 4.56 8.95
CA LYS A 61 6.23 5.17 9.15
C LYS A 61 6.62 5.96 7.92
N ARG A 62 7.02 7.19 8.13
CA ARG A 62 7.48 8.10 7.08
C ARG A 62 8.98 7.96 6.79
N GLU A 63 9.44 8.57 5.67
CA GLU A 63 10.84 8.66 5.27
C GLU A 63 11.76 9.24 6.34
N ASP A 64 11.26 10.19 7.16
CA ASP A 64 11.98 10.81 8.28
C ASP A 64 11.96 9.97 9.57
N ARG A 65 11.38 8.76 9.50
CA ARG A 65 11.16 7.81 10.60
C ARG A 65 10.15 8.27 11.66
N SER A 66 9.42 9.35 11.43
CA SER A 66 8.25 9.69 12.24
C SER A 66 7.08 8.77 11.90
N ASN A 67 6.14 8.64 12.83
CA ASN A 67 4.88 7.97 12.57
C ASN A 67 3.84 9.00 12.13
N GLU A 68 2.98 8.58 11.21
CA GLU A 68 1.80 9.34 10.82
C GLU A 68 0.56 8.45 10.93
N ASP A 69 -0.43 8.94 11.70
CA ASP A 69 -1.69 8.26 11.92
C ASP A 69 -2.71 8.77 10.90
N PHE A 70 -3.33 7.82 10.21
CA PHE A 70 -4.46 8.06 9.32
C PHE A 70 -5.73 7.46 9.91
N THR A 71 -6.84 8.15 9.74
CA THR A 71 -8.17 7.62 10.02
C THR A 71 -8.77 7.14 8.70
N VAL A 72 -9.36 5.97 8.68
CA VAL A 72 -10.13 5.47 7.53
C VAL A 72 -11.42 6.28 7.45
N ASP A 73 -11.56 7.08 6.39
CA ASP A 73 -12.76 7.86 6.12
C ASP A 73 -13.80 7.02 5.39
N GLU A 74 -13.37 6.27 4.38
CA GLU A 74 -14.22 5.36 3.63
C GLU A 74 -13.47 4.06 3.30
N SER A 75 -14.18 2.93 3.37
CA SER A 75 -13.74 1.64 2.85
C SER A 75 -14.92 0.94 2.21
N PHE A 76 -14.83 0.72 0.90
CA PHE A 76 -15.95 0.29 0.09
C PHE A 76 -15.55 -0.86 -0.84
N ASN A 77 -16.49 -1.78 -1.08
CA ASN A 77 -16.38 -2.76 -2.15
C ASN A 77 -17.76 -3.15 -2.67
N GLU A 78 -17.87 -3.34 -3.97
CA GLU A 78 -19.09 -3.72 -4.66
C GLU A 78 -18.80 -4.64 -5.83
N TYR A 79 -19.70 -5.56 -6.09
CA TYR A 79 -19.67 -6.42 -7.26
C TYR A 79 -21.08 -6.56 -7.83
N GLU A 80 -21.19 -6.17 -9.09
CA GLU A 80 -22.42 -6.29 -9.85
C GLU A 80 -22.22 -7.19 -11.08
N SER A 81 -23.21 -7.99 -11.41
CA SER A 81 -23.20 -8.81 -12.62
C SER A 81 -24.60 -8.88 -13.20
N GLU A 82 -24.79 -8.30 -14.37
CA GLU A 82 -26.06 -8.27 -15.11
C GLU A 82 -25.85 -8.58 -16.60
N GLU A 83 -26.71 -9.41 -17.18
CA GLU A 83 -26.85 -9.69 -18.63
C GLU A 83 -25.53 -9.91 -19.41
N GLY A 84 -24.51 -10.51 -18.78
CA GLY A 84 -23.23 -10.82 -19.42
C GLY A 84 -22.15 -9.75 -19.22
N GLU A 85 -22.45 -8.72 -18.46
CA GLU A 85 -21.48 -7.72 -17.98
C GLU A 85 -21.24 -7.90 -16.48
N SER A 86 -20.04 -7.64 -16.03
CA SER A 86 -19.68 -7.70 -14.60
C SER A 86 -18.73 -6.55 -14.26
N VAL A 87 -18.95 -5.94 -13.11
CA VAL A 87 -18.11 -4.88 -12.56
C VAL A 87 -17.78 -5.22 -11.12
N GLY A 88 -16.51 -5.15 -10.77
CA GLY A 88 -16.01 -5.29 -9.41
C GLY A 88 -15.23 -4.04 -9.02
N TYR A 89 -15.52 -3.46 -7.87
CA TYR A 89 -14.93 -2.23 -7.39
C TYR A 89 -14.50 -2.35 -5.93
N ALA A 90 -13.33 -1.81 -5.59
CA ALA A 90 -12.86 -1.68 -4.22
C ALA A 90 -12.18 -0.32 -4.04
N ALA A 91 -12.53 0.40 -3.00
CA ALA A 91 -11.98 1.72 -2.69
C ALA A 91 -11.61 1.85 -1.21
N LEU A 92 -10.67 2.74 -0.98
CA LEU A 92 -10.23 3.14 0.36
C LEU A 92 -9.85 4.62 0.35
N SER A 93 -10.40 5.39 1.28
CA SER A 93 -9.97 6.74 1.61
C SER A 93 -9.43 6.77 3.04
N ILE A 94 -8.23 7.32 3.22
CA ILE A 94 -7.59 7.52 4.52
C ILE A 94 -7.10 8.95 4.67
N VAL A 95 -7.33 9.54 5.83
CA VAL A 95 -7.04 10.95 6.10
C VAL A 95 -6.18 11.11 7.34
N SER A 96 -5.14 11.92 7.25
CA SER A 96 -4.35 12.40 8.38
C SER A 96 -4.47 13.93 8.54
N ASN A 97 -3.76 14.50 9.51
CA ASN A 97 -3.69 15.96 9.64
C ASN A 97 -3.01 16.64 8.46
N ASN A 98 -2.24 15.89 7.68
CA ASN A 98 -1.38 16.42 6.63
C ASN A 98 -1.73 15.91 5.23
N TRP A 99 -2.41 14.78 5.12
CA TRP A 99 -2.62 14.06 3.88
C TRP A 99 -3.99 13.42 3.80
N GLU A 100 -4.52 13.39 2.61
CA GLU A 100 -5.67 12.60 2.18
C GLU A 100 -5.20 11.67 1.07
N ILE A 101 -5.50 10.39 1.18
CA ILE A 101 -5.06 9.37 0.24
C ILE A 101 -6.26 8.53 -0.16
N ASP A 102 -6.54 8.51 -1.46
CA ASP A 102 -7.61 7.73 -2.06
C ASP A 102 -7.00 6.66 -2.97
N ILE A 103 -7.50 5.46 -2.89
CA ILE A 103 -7.12 4.32 -3.74
C ILE A 103 -8.38 3.67 -4.23
N GLU A 104 -8.51 3.55 -5.55
CA GLU A 104 -9.60 2.86 -6.22
C GLU A 104 -9.04 1.78 -7.13
N LEU A 105 -9.65 0.60 -7.08
CA LEU A 105 -9.34 -0.55 -7.94
C LEU A 105 -10.63 -1.06 -8.55
N TYR A 106 -10.66 -1.26 -9.86
CA TYR A 106 -11.84 -1.75 -10.54
C TYR A 106 -11.50 -2.78 -11.61
N ALA A 107 -12.43 -3.70 -11.84
CA ALA A 107 -12.38 -4.69 -12.89
C ALA A 107 -13.73 -4.74 -13.58
N GLU A 108 -13.71 -4.67 -14.90
CA GLU A 108 -14.90 -4.71 -15.75
C GLU A 108 -14.77 -5.82 -16.79
N GLY A 109 -15.86 -6.42 -17.16
CA GLY A 109 -15.86 -7.43 -18.22
C GLY A 109 -17.22 -7.68 -18.81
N GLY A 110 -17.20 -7.96 -20.13
CA GLY A 110 -18.37 -8.27 -20.90
C GLY A 110 -17.99 -8.72 -22.30
N TYR A 111 -18.84 -9.53 -22.93
CA TYR A 111 -18.66 -9.96 -24.32
C TYR A 111 -17.32 -10.63 -24.65
N GLY A 112 -16.66 -11.22 -23.63
CA GLY A 112 -15.39 -11.94 -23.78
C GLY A 112 -14.13 -11.09 -23.59
N GLU A 113 -14.28 -9.83 -23.22
CA GLU A 113 -13.17 -8.93 -22.84
C GLU A 113 -13.20 -8.66 -21.35
N THR A 114 -12.01 -8.54 -20.75
CA THR A 114 -11.83 -8.14 -19.36
C THR A 114 -10.85 -6.96 -19.29
N TYR A 115 -11.16 -6.01 -18.45
CA TYR A 115 -10.33 -4.82 -18.20
C TYR A 115 -10.21 -4.60 -16.70
N GLU A 116 -9.04 -4.16 -16.25
CA GLU A 116 -8.82 -3.71 -14.87
C GLU A 116 -8.13 -2.35 -14.88
N GLY A 117 -8.40 -1.55 -13.87
CA GLY A 117 -7.79 -0.24 -13.71
C GLY A 117 -7.68 0.15 -12.25
N ALA A 118 -6.86 1.14 -12.01
CA ALA A 118 -6.67 1.73 -10.70
C ALA A 118 -6.58 3.25 -10.79
N TYR A 119 -6.96 3.90 -9.72
CA TYR A 119 -6.72 5.32 -9.48
C TYR A 119 -6.11 5.49 -8.11
N ILE A 120 -5.14 6.39 -7.97
CA ILE A 120 -4.58 6.81 -6.68
C ILE A 120 -4.43 8.33 -6.66
N SER A 121 -4.89 8.93 -5.56
CA SER A 121 -4.70 10.34 -5.22
C SER A 121 -3.98 10.43 -3.89
N ILE A 122 -2.97 11.30 -3.81
CA ILE A 122 -2.27 11.65 -2.57
C ILE A 122 -2.25 13.17 -2.51
N ALA A 123 -3.17 13.74 -1.73
CA ALA A 123 -3.37 15.17 -1.61
C ALA A 123 -2.86 15.70 -0.26
N GLY A 124 -2.15 16.82 -0.29
CA GLY A 124 -1.78 17.51 0.94
C GLY A 124 -2.95 18.33 1.49
N THR A 125 -3.31 18.14 2.75
CA THR A 125 -4.39 18.92 3.42
C THR A 125 -4.03 20.39 3.65
N SER A 126 -2.79 20.81 3.36
CA SER A 126 -2.32 22.19 3.44
C SER A 126 -2.02 22.76 2.07
N THR A 127 -2.27 24.07 1.85
CA THR A 127 -2.09 24.79 0.57
C THR A 127 -0.67 24.80 0.01
N ASN A 128 0.31 24.25 0.73
CA ASN A 128 1.73 24.22 0.32
C ASN A 128 2.22 22.85 -0.13
N LYS A 129 1.33 21.85 -0.20
CA LYS A 129 1.67 20.50 -0.65
C LYS A 129 1.12 20.29 -2.05
N ALA A 130 1.91 19.64 -2.90
CA ALA A 130 1.48 19.28 -4.24
C ALA A 130 0.58 18.04 -4.14
N ASP A 131 -0.50 18.07 -4.88
CA ASP A 131 -1.34 16.90 -5.09
C ASP A 131 -0.69 15.99 -6.14
N TYR A 132 -0.79 14.69 -5.92
CA TYR A 132 -0.34 13.68 -6.85
C TYR A 132 -1.51 12.76 -7.20
N GLU A 133 -1.82 12.66 -8.46
CA GLU A 133 -2.86 11.80 -9.00
C GLU A 133 -2.32 11.00 -10.18
N CYS A 134 -2.65 9.73 -10.26
CA CYS A 134 -2.37 8.93 -11.44
C CYS A 134 -3.31 7.72 -11.58
N GLU A 135 -3.31 7.16 -12.80
CA GLU A 135 -3.91 5.87 -13.13
C GLU A 135 -2.75 4.86 -13.31
N PRO A 136 -2.38 4.14 -12.25
CA PRO A 136 -1.23 3.25 -12.30
C PRO A 136 -1.54 1.93 -12.99
N GLN A 137 -0.50 1.31 -13.55
CA GLN A 137 -0.56 -0.09 -13.94
C GLN A 137 -0.73 -0.98 -12.71
N ILE A 138 -1.66 -1.92 -12.78
CA ILE A 138 -1.85 -2.98 -11.78
C ILE A 138 -0.93 -4.16 -12.12
N ILE A 139 -0.20 -4.66 -11.12
CA ILE A 139 0.62 -5.86 -11.25
C ILE A 139 0.25 -6.80 -10.09
N HIS A 140 -0.45 -7.88 -10.41
CA HIS A 140 -0.74 -8.94 -9.45
C HIS A 140 0.49 -9.84 -9.27
N SER A 141 0.79 -10.22 -8.04
CA SER A 141 1.86 -11.17 -7.72
C SER A 141 1.59 -11.89 -6.41
N LYS A 142 1.15 -13.14 -6.46
CA LYS A 142 0.79 -13.98 -5.31
C LYS A 142 -0.26 -13.32 -4.41
N ASP A 143 0.21 -12.81 -3.26
CA ASP A 143 -0.61 -12.19 -2.22
C ASP A 143 -0.53 -10.67 -2.22
N LYS A 144 0.02 -10.07 -3.29
CA LYS A 144 0.24 -8.63 -3.42
C LYS A 144 -0.30 -8.06 -4.72
N ILE A 145 -0.69 -6.79 -4.62
CA ILE A 145 -0.94 -5.90 -5.75
C ILE A 145 0.09 -4.78 -5.69
N TYR A 146 0.74 -4.52 -6.81
CA TYR A 146 1.65 -3.40 -6.98
C TYR A 146 1.02 -2.41 -7.94
N LEU A 147 0.95 -1.15 -7.53
CA LEU A 147 0.51 -0.04 -8.37
C LEU A 147 1.75 0.70 -8.84
N LYS A 148 1.98 0.70 -10.15
CA LYS A 148 3.16 1.27 -10.79
C LYS A 148 2.76 2.42 -11.69
N ASP A 149 3.31 3.61 -11.44
CA ASP A 149 3.18 4.74 -12.35
C ASP A 149 3.95 4.44 -13.64
N GLU A 150 3.25 4.33 -14.76
CA GLU A 150 3.86 4.02 -16.05
C GLU A 150 4.75 5.15 -16.58
N ALA A 151 4.45 6.40 -16.24
CA ALA A 151 5.20 7.55 -16.71
C ALA A 151 6.61 7.63 -16.09
N THR A 152 6.71 7.29 -14.80
CA THR A 152 7.97 7.33 -14.03
C THR A 152 8.61 5.95 -13.88
N GLY A 153 7.84 4.88 -14.01
CA GLY A 153 8.24 3.51 -13.71
C GLY A 153 8.35 3.21 -12.21
N GLN A 154 7.85 4.11 -11.37
CA GLN A 154 7.94 4.02 -9.91
C GLN A 154 6.77 3.22 -9.33
N TYR A 155 7.03 2.40 -8.32
CA TYR A 155 5.97 1.79 -7.52
C TYR A 155 5.45 2.81 -6.51
N ILE A 156 4.18 3.17 -6.65
CA ILE A 156 3.51 4.19 -5.83
C ILE A 156 2.71 3.62 -4.68
N CYS A 157 2.26 2.37 -4.81
CA CYS A 157 1.57 1.67 -3.73
C CYS A 157 1.82 0.17 -3.82
N VAL A 158 1.91 -0.48 -2.67
CA VAL A 158 1.92 -1.95 -2.55
C VAL A 158 0.88 -2.36 -1.54
N LEU A 159 -0.04 -3.18 -1.99
CA LEU A 159 -1.11 -3.77 -1.20
C LEU A 159 -0.81 -5.24 -0.93
N GLN A 160 -1.15 -5.75 0.25
CA GLN A 160 -0.97 -7.15 0.60
C GLN A 160 -2.26 -7.76 1.12
N LYS A 161 -2.57 -8.95 0.65
CA LYS A 161 -3.75 -9.72 1.04
C LYS A 161 -3.81 -9.93 2.56
N GLY A 162 -4.94 -9.53 3.17
CA GLY A 162 -5.17 -9.66 4.60
C GLY A 162 -4.38 -8.68 5.48
N VAL A 163 -3.67 -7.72 4.86
CA VAL A 163 -2.91 -6.68 5.57
C VAL A 163 -3.35 -5.28 5.14
N GLY A 164 -3.60 -5.09 3.84
CA GLY A 164 -3.89 -3.78 3.26
C GLY A 164 -2.64 -3.12 2.67
N ILE A 165 -2.57 -1.81 2.79
CA ILE A 165 -1.43 -1.01 2.31
C ILE A 165 -0.20 -1.34 3.14
N ILE A 166 0.88 -1.75 2.49
CA ILE A 166 2.18 -1.97 3.14
C ILE A 166 3.22 -0.93 2.75
N TYR A 167 3.01 -0.21 1.65
CA TYR A 167 3.90 0.84 1.16
C TYR A 167 3.14 1.82 0.28
N MET A 168 3.47 3.12 0.40
CA MET A 168 3.05 4.18 -0.52
C MET A 168 4.19 5.17 -0.76
N GLU A 169 4.18 5.83 -1.92
CA GLU A 169 5.15 6.89 -2.27
C GLU A 169 4.49 7.87 -3.27
N ASP A 170 4.64 9.16 -3.05
CA ASP A 170 4.24 10.18 -4.02
C ASP A 170 5.38 10.54 -4.99
N ASN A 171 5.11 11.43 -5.94
CA ASN A 171 6.10 11.88 -6.91
C ASN A 171 7.15 12.85 -6.33
N ALA A 172 6.95 13.34 -5.12
CA ALA A 172 7.89 14.21 -4.41
C ALA A 172 8.85 13.40 -3.51
N GLY A 173 8.64 12.09 -3.40
CA GLY A 173 9.45 11.19 -2.60
C GLY A 173 9.03 11.08 -1.13
N HIS A 174 7.83 11.55 -0.78
CA HIS A 174 7.26 11.21 0.53
C HIS A 174 6.86 9.73 0.52
N THR A 175 7.22 9.02 1.58
CA THR A 175 6.95 7.59 1.70
C THR A 175 6.21 7.26 3.00
N TRP A 176 5.40 6.21 2.94
CA TRP A 176 4.66 5.64 4.06
C TRP A 176 4.81 4.12 4.05
N ASP A 177 5.50 3.58 5.02
CA ASP A 177 5.67 2.14 5.24
C ASP A 177 4.73 1.67 6.36
N ALA A 178 4.04 0.55 6.18
CA ALA A 178 3.24 -0.07 7.24
C ALA A 178 4.12 -0.49 8.42
N LEU A 179 3.60 -0.33 9.64
CA LEU A 179 4.26 -0.72 10.89
C LEU A 179 3.94 -2.15 11.29
#